data_b403d513ff22e75e8cd0fd80121d00f7
#
_entry.id   b403d513ff22e75e8cd0fd80121d00f7
#
_cell.length_a   1.000
_cell.length_b   1.000
_cell.length_c   1.000
_cell.angle_alpha   90.00
_cell.angle_beta   90.00
_cell.angle_gamma   90.00
#
_symmetry.space_group_name_H-M   'P 1'
#
loop_
_entity.id
_entity.type
_entity.pdbx_description
1 polymer ?
#
loop_
_entity_poly.entity_id
_entity_poly.type
_entity_poly.pdbx_seq_one_letter_code
_entity_poly.pdbx_strand_id
1 'polypeptide(L)'
;MKDGFEQIFSDIQTDMVSICLEYVEKKADKIYIYASLKNIISGMFGSIRGLVLLCIYEDILYEAKTISCDFFYSVNGKIYKKSELPKGYDVNVDRQMSCLDIMLDDMEKLISACSEYEAEMPTEIKIIYDVNNNKLCANYQYDEIYSKTEKCADDMVEIWYQ
;
A
#
# COMPACT_ATOMS: atom_id res chain seq x y z
N MET A 1 20.17 3.59 -16.48
CA MET A 1 19.76 4.09 -15.15
C MET A 1 18.26 4.06 -14.95
N LYS A 2 17.45 4.56 -15.86
CA LYS A 2 15.97 4.45 -15.76
C LYS A 2 15.48 2.99 -15.72
N ASP A 3 16.09 2.11 -16.50
CA ASP A 3 15.66 0.70 -16.61
C ASP A 3 15.72 -0.05 -15.28
N GLY A 4 16.71 0.23 -14.42
CA GLY A 4 16.84 -0.41 -13.11
C GLY A 4 15.76 0.00 -12.13
N PHE A 5 15.40 1.28 -12.07
CA PHE A 5 14.34 1.77 -11.20
C PHE A 5 12.96 1.25 -11.62
N GLU A 6 12.65 1.31 -12.92
CA GLU A 6 11.38 0.80 -13.45
C GLU A 6 11.20 -0.69 -13.17
N GLN A 7 12.29 -1.47 -13.24
CA GLN A 7 12.24 -2.90 -12.90
C GLN A 7 11.96 -3.11 -11.41
N ILE A 8 12.68 -2.42 -10.51
CA ILE A 8 12.46 -2.51 -9.07
C ILE A 8 11.01 -2.11 -8.72
N PHE A 9 10.53 -1.03 -9.30
CA PHE A 9 9.16 -0.55 -9.10
C PHE A 9 8.12 -1.58 -9.55
N SER A 10 8.33 -2.19 -10.72
CA SER A 10 7.48 -3.26 -11.25
C SER A 10 7.50 -4.53 -10.38
N ASP A 11 8.67 -4.90 -9.88
CA ASP A 11 8.84 -6.08 -9.01
C ASP A 11 8.10 -5.88 -7.68
N ILE A 12 8.19 -4.70 -7.08
CA ILE A 12 7.45 -4.33 -5.86
C ILE A 12 5.94 -4.43 -6.07
N GLN A 13 5.41 -3.88 -7.15
CA GLN A 13 3.98 -3.99 -7.47
C GLN A 13 3.55 -5.44 -7.66
N THR A 14 4.39 -6.22 -8.33
CA THR A 14 4.14 -7.64 -8.57
C THR A 14 4.10 -8.42 -7.26
N ASP A 15 4.99 -8.12 -6.32
CA ASP A 15 5.03 -8.75 -4.99
C ASP A 15 3.76 -8.40 -4.19
N MET A 16 3.38 -7.12 -4.13
CA MET A 16 2.13 -6.70 -3.49
C MET A 16 0.89 -7.42 -4.05
N VAL A 17 0.79 -7.54 -5.37
CA VAL A 17 -0.31 -8.27 -6.01
C VAL A 17 -0.26 -9.75 -5.68
N SER A 18 0.94 -10.34 -5.71
CA SER A 18 1.13 -11.77 -5.47
C SER A 18 0.71 -12.18 -4.07
N ILE A 19 1.06 -11.41 -3.05
CA ILE A 19 0.67 -11.73 -1.67
C ILE A 19 -0.84 -11.57 -1.44
N CYS A 20 -1.47 -10.56 -2.04
CA CYS A 20 -2.91 -10.38 -1.98
C CYS A 20 -3.66 -11.48 -2.75
N LEU A 21 -3.10 -11.96 -3.86
CA LEU A 21 -3.64 -13.06 -4.65
C LEU A 21 -3.55 -14.40 -3.90
N GLU A 22 -2.45 -14.63 -3.20
CA GLU A 22 -2.26 -15.80 -2.34
C GLU A 22 -3.24 -15.81 -1.17
N TYR A 23 -3.50 -14.66 -0.56
CA TYR A 23 -4.46 -14.52 0.53
C TYR A 23 -5.86 -15.05 0.17
N VAL A 24 -6.34 -14.81 -1.04
CA VAL A 24 -7.63 -15.30 -1.55
C VAL A 24 -7.52 -16.62 -2.32
N GLU A 25 -6.38 -17.30 -2.28
CA GLU A 25 -6.14 -18.56 -3.01
C GLU A 25 -6.49 -18.46 -4.51
N LYS A 26 -6.24 -17.31 -5.11
CA LYS A 26 -6.55 -16.99 -6.52
C LYS A 26 -8.03 -17.02 -6.89
N LYS A 27 -8.93 -16.92 -5.92
CA LYS A 27 -10.40 -17.06 -6.11
C LYS A 27 -11.15 -15.74 -6.19
N ALA A 28 -10.48 -14.60 -6.33
CA ALA A 28 -11.12 -13.30 -6.52
C ALA A 28 -11.24 -12.93 -8.01
N ASP A 29 -12.17 -12.04 -8.34
CA ASP A 29 -12.28 -11.46 -9.69
C ASP A 29 -11.24 -10.34 -9.86
N LYS A 30 -11.15 -9.48 -8.86
CA LYS A 30 -10.19 -8.36 -8.80
C LYS A 30 -9.64 -8.18 -7.40
N ILE A 31 -8.43 -7.67 -7.36
CA ILE A 31 -7.71 -7.25 -6.16
C ILE A 31 -7.53 -5.74 -6.24
N TYR A 32 -7.82 -5.05 -5.14
CA TYR A 32 -7.62 -3.63 -4.98
C TYR A 32 -6.61 -3.41 -3.86
N ILE A 33 -5.52 -2.72 -4.17
CA ILE A 33 -4.44 -2.43 -3.22
C ILE A 33 -4.32 -0.92 -3.08
N TYR A 34 -4.28 -0.46 -1.85
CA TYR A 34 -4.06 0.91 -1.47
C TYR A 34 -2.77 1.03 -0.65
N ALA A 35 -1.90 1.94 -1.03
CA ALA A 35 -0.73 2.30 -0.24
C ALA A 35 -0.57 3.82 -0.22
N SER A 36 -0.16 4.36 0.90
CA SER A 36 0.09 5.80 1.05
C SER A 36 1.27 6.10 1.95
N LEU A 37 1.88 7.25 1.69
CA LEU A 37 2.94 7.85 2.47
C LEU A 37 2.49 9.20 2.98
N LYS A 38 2.40 9.35 4.30
CA LYS A 38 1.94 10.58 4.96
C LYS A 38 3.07 11.20 5.78
N ASN A 39 3.27 12.51 5.66
CA ASN A 39 4.13 13.26 6.57
C ASN A 39 3.41 13.39 7.92
N ILE A 40 4.11 13.07 9.01
CA ILE A 40 3.58 13.27 10.36
C ILE A 40 3.89 14.69 10.80
N ILE A 41 2.84 15.46 11.09
CA ILE A 41 3.00 16.75 11.78
C ILE A 41 3.30 16.44 13.24
N SER A 42 4.40 17.02 13.77
CA SER A 42 4.82 16.86 15.16
C SER A 42 3.67 17.17 16.14
N GLY A 43 3.21 16.16 16.88
CA GLY A 43 2.15 16.28 17.88
C GLY A 43 1.19 15.09 18.00
N MET A 44 1.14 14.20 17.01
CA MET A 44 0.26 13.02 17.05
C MET A 44 1.09 11.73 17.19
N PHE A 45 1.62 11.47 18.39
CA PHE A 45 2.20 10.17 18.71
C PHE A 45 1.13 9.22 19.26
N GLY A 46 0.50 8.45 18.36
CA GLY A 46 -0.18 7.21 18.68
C GLY A 46 0.70 6.02 18.27
N SER A 47 0.52 4.86 18.92
CA SER A 47 1.21 3.62 18.52
C SER A 47 0.82 3.25 17.09
N ILE A 48 1.68 3.58 16.12
CA ILE A 48 1.41 3.35 14.70
C ILE A 48 2.37 2.27 14.22
N ARG A 49 1.84 1.11 13.83
CA ARG A 49 2.57 0.15 12.99
C ARG A 49 2.84 0.81 11.63
N GLY A 50 4.07 0.73 11.16
CA GLY A 50 4.48 1.34 9.90
C GLY A 50 5.11 2.73 10.03
N LEU A 51 5.57 3.10 11.23
CA LEU A 51 6.37 4.30 11.43
C LEU A 51 7.78 4.07 10.87
N VAL A 52 8.04 4.59 9.70
CA VAL A 52 9.42 4.70 9.18
C VAL A 52 10.01 6.02 9.68
N LEU A 53 10.91 5.92 10.65
CA LEU A 53 11.69 7.05 11.12
C LEU A 53 12.86 7.22 10.14
N LEU A 54 12.71 8.04 9.12
CA LEU A 54 13.84 8.54 8.34
C LEU A 54 14.56 9.61 9.18
N CYS A 55 15.46 9.16 10.05
CA CYS A 55 16.42 10.03 10.70
C CYS A 55 17.47 10.46 9.67
N ILE A 56 17.27 11.58 9.02
CA ILE A 56 18.37 12.28 8.36
C ILE A 56 19.10 13.05 9.47
N TYR A 57 20.26 12.54 9.85
CA TYR A 57 21.21 13.22 10.74
C TYR A 57 21.91 14.30 9.89
N GLU A 58 21.48 15.50 10.04
CA GLU A 58 22.17 16.79 9.97
C GLU A 58 21.14 17.91 9.72
N ASP A 59 21.02 18.81 10.74
CA ASP A 59 20.18 20.01 10.73
C ASP A 59 18.65 19.91 10.66
N ILE A 60 18.05 19.37 11.77
CA ILE A 60 16.86 19.94 12.44
C ILE A 60 15.58 20.09 11.60
N LEU A 61 15.16 19.05 10.83
CA LEU A 61 13.77 18.86 10.48
C LEU A 61 13.48 17.35 10.42
N TYR A 62 12.96 16.82 11.53
CA TYR A 62 12.46 15.44 11.56
C TYR A 62 11.17 15.37 10.73
N GLU A 63 11.26 15.03 9.46
CA GLU A 63 10.13 14.59 8.70
C GLU A 63 9.88 13.09 8.97
N ALA A 64 9.09 12.80 9.99
CA ALA A 64 8.59 11.45 10.17
C ALA A 64 7.52 11.18 9.12
N LYS A 65 7.65 10.07 8.41
CA LYS A 65 6.67 9.62 7.42
C LYS A 65 5.99 8.35 7.90
N THR A 66 4.67 8.26 7.73
CA THR A 66 3.89 7.04 8.02
C THR A 66 3.51 6.38 6.73
N ILE A 67 3.83 5.08 6.62
CA ILE A 67 3.34 4.22 5.56
C ILE A 67 2.04 3.57 6.02
N SER A 68 1.03 3.57 5.16
CA SER A 68 -0.21 2.84 5.38
C SER A 68 -0.55 2.03 4.14
N CYS A 69 -0.93 0.76 4.35
CA CYS A 69 -1.37 -0.14 3.30
C CYS A 69 -2.69 -0.80 3.67
N ASP A 70 -3.53 -1.03 2.68
CA ASP A 70 -4.74 -1.83 2.82
C ASP A 70 -5.10 -2.49 1.49
N PHE A 71 -5.97 -3.49 1.53
CA PHE A 71 -6.44 -4.19 0.35
C PHE A 71 -7.85 -4.75 0.53
N PHE A 72 -8.56 -4.87 -0.58
CA PHE A 72 -9.90 -5.44 -0.64
C PHE A 72 -10.13 -6.16 -1.98
N TYR A 73 -11.27 -6.79 -2.16
CA TYR A 73 -11.50 -7.71 -3.26
C TYR A 73 -12.86 -7.54 -3.92
N SER A 74 -12.94 -7.92 -5.19
CA SER A 74 -14.20 -8.25 -5.86
C SER A 74 -14.31 -9.76 -6.02
N VAL A 75 -15.44 -10.31 -5.60
CA VAL A 75 -15.78 -11.74 -5.73
C VAL A 75 -17.20 -11.86 -6.28
N ASN A 76 -17.36 -12.51 -7.42
CA ASN A 76 -18.64 -12.64 -8.14
C ASN A 76 -19.33 -11.27 -8.37
N GLY A 77 -18.53 -10.26 -8.75
CA GLY A 77 -19.00 -8.91 -9.05
C GLY A 77 -19.37 -8.07 -7.83
N LYS A 78 -19.16 -8.56 -6.62
CA LYS A 78 -19.42 -7.83 -5.37
C LYS A 78 -18.12 -7.52 -4.64
N ILE A 79 -18.04 -6.32 -4.06
CA ILE A 79 -16.87 -5.86 -3.30
C ILE A 79 -16.94 -6.36 -1.85
N TYR A 80 -15.80 -6.77 -1.32
CA TYR A 80 -15.64 -7.25 0.06
C TYR A 80 -14.35 -6.74 0.67
N LYS A 81 -14.39 -6.34 1.94
CA LYS A 81 -13.19 -6.11 2.75
C LYS A 81 -12.45 -7.43 2.95
N LYS A 82 -11.13 -7.37 3.18
CA LYS A 82 -10.31 -8.57 3.43
C LYS A 82 -10.81 -9.44 4.60
N SER A 83 -11.45 -8.81 5.59
CA SER A 83 -12.02 -9.49 6.76
C SER A 83 -13.45 -10.00 6.57
N GLU A 84 -14.13 -9.61 5.49
CA GLU A 84 -15.56 -9.85 5.26
C GLU A 84 -15.81 -10.71 4.01
N LEU A 85 -14.80 -11.43 3.53
CA LEU A 85 -14.92 -12.33 2.38
C LEU A 85 -15.98 -13.39 2.61
N PRO A 86 -16.64 -13.89 1.55
CA PRO A 86 -17.68 -14.90 1.66
C PRO A 86 -17.21 -16.20 2.33
N LYS A 87 -18.15 -17.03 2.74
CA LYS A 87 -17.85 -18.37 3.28
C LYS A 87 -16.98 -19.15 2.30
N GLY A 88 -15.92 -19.77 2.82
CA GLY A 88 -14.96 -20.57 2.04
C GLY A 88 -13.61 -19.89 1.83
N TYR A 89 -13.47 -18.65 2.30
CA TYR A 89 -12.18 -17.95 2.40
C TYR A 89 -11.66 -18.00 3.85
N ASP A 90 -10.36 -18.14 3.98
CA ASP A 90 -9.69 -18.02 5.29
C ASP A 90 -9.37 -16.56 5.59
N VAL A 91 -10.20 -15.93 6.41
CA VAL A 91 -10.08 -14.53 6.84
C VAL A 91 -9.35 -14.39 8.18
N ASN A 92 -8.45 -15.30 8.50
CA ASN A 92 -7.65 -15.27 9.71
C ASN A 92 -6.87 -13.94 9.84
N VAL A 93 -6.90 -13.34 11.04
CA VAL A 93 -6.25 -12.06 11.31
C VAL A 93 -4.73 -12.13 11.11
N ASP A 94 -4.10 -13.25 11.49
CA ASP A 94 -2.64 -13.41 11.33
C ASP A 94 -2.24 -13.40 9.85
N ARG A 95 -3.05 -13.99 8.97
CA ARG A 95 -2.84 -13.95 7.53
C ARG A 95 -3.00 -12.52 6.98
N GLN A 96 -4.01 -11.78 7.45
CA GLN A 96 -4.21 -10.37 7.08
C GLN A 96 -3.00 -9.54 7.49
N MET A 97 -2.52 -9.72 8.72
CA MET A 97 -1.36 -9.01 9.24
C MET A 97 -0.08 -9.34 8.46
N SER A 98 0.13 -10.61 8.13
CA SER A 98 1.28 -11.04 7.30
C SER A 98 1.27 -10.40 5.91
N CYS A 99 0.11 -10.28 5.27
CA CYS A 99 -0.01 -9.57 3.99
C CYS A 99 0.35 -8.08 4.14
N LEU A 100 -0.17 -7.43 5.18
CA LEU A 100 0.11 -6.01 5.43
C LEU A 100 1.59 -5.77 5.76
N ASP A 101 2.22 -6.64 6.55
CA ASP A 101 3.65 -6.54 6.87
C ASP A 101 4.52 -6.64 5.60
N ILE A 102 4.21 -7.55 4.68
CA ILE A 102 4.92 -7.67 3.40
C ILE A 102 4.71 -6.42 2.54
N MET A 103 3.50 -5.89 2.48
CA MET A 103 3.21 -4.66 1.74
C MET A 103 3.93 -3.44 2.33
N LEU A 104 4.08 -3.37 3.65
CA LEU A 104 4.87 -2.33 4.32
C LEU A 104 6.35 -2.45 3.97
N ASP A 105 6.91 -3.66 3.99
CA ASP A 105 8.29 -3.92 3.57
C ASP A 105 8.53 -3.50 2.11
N ASP A 106 7.56 -3.75 1.24
CA ASP A 106 7.61 -3.35 -0.16
C ASP A 106 7.58 -1.83 -0.33
N MET A 107 6.79 -1.13 0.46
CA MET A 107 6.81 0.34 0.48
C MET A 107 8.14 0.90 0.98
N GLU A 108 8.77 0.28 1.97
CA GLU A 108 10.11 0.65 2.45
C GLU A 108 11.17 0.45 1.36
N LYS A 109 11.11 -0.67 0.63
CA LYS A 109 11.97 -0.92 -0.55
C LYS A 109 11.76 0.15 -1.62
N LEU A 110 10.50 0.54 -1.87
CA LEU A 110 10.20 1.59 -2.84
C LEU A 110 10.76 2.96 -2.42
N ILE A 111 10.62 3.34 -1.15
CA ILE A 111 11.22 4.56 -0.60
C ILE A 111 12.73 4.56 -0.81
N SER A 112 13.39 3.43 -0.51
CA SER A 112 14.83 3.29 -0.66
C SER A 112 15.25 3.39 -2.12
N ALA A 113 14.53 2.76 -3.03
CA ALA A 113 14.79 2.83 -4.47
C ALA A 113 14.57 4.25 -5.01
N CYS A 114 13.50 4.94 -4.61
CA CYS A 114 13.29 6.34 -5.00
C CYS A 114 14.45 7.24 -4.55
N SER A 115 14.96 7.02 -3.34
CA SER A 115 16.13 7.77 -2.83
C SER A 115 17.40 7.46 -3.61
N GLU A 116 17.66 6.18 -3.90
CA GLU A 116 18.87 5.75 -4.62
C GLU A 116 18.90 6.28 -6.06
N TYR A 117 17.76 6.30 -6.73
CA TYR A 117 17.65 6.71 -8.14
C TYR A 117 17.23 8.18 -8.33
N GLU A 118 17.17 8.95 -7.23
CA GLU A 118 16.70 10.34 -7.24
C GLU A 118 15.33 10.50 -7.93
N ALA A 119 14.44 9.51 -7.72
CA ALA A 119 13.08 9.50 -8.24
C ALA A 119 12.08 10.04 -7.21
N GLU A 120 11.03 10.69 -7.70
CA GLU A 120 9.97 11.17 -6.82
C GLU A 120 9.16 9.99 -6.25
N MET A 121 8.95 10.00 -4.92
CA MET A 121 8.16 8.98 -4.24
C MET A 121 6.68 9.31 -4.32
N PRO A 122 5.82 8.39 -4.81
CA PRO A 122 4.38 8.59 -4.77
C PRO A 122 3.86 8.76 -3.34
N THR A 123 2.94 9.68 -3.15
CA THR A 123 2.22 9.87 -1.88
C THR A 123 1.04 8.92 -1.72
N GLU A 124 0.48 8.47 -2.86
CA GLU A 124 -0.61 7.50 -2.91
C GLU A 124 -0.42 6.56 -4.11
N ILE A 125 -0.64 5.28 -3.88
CA ILE A 125 -0.63 4.23 -4.90
C ILE A 125 -1.95 3.46 -4.82
N LYS A 126 -2.65 3.36 -5.93
CA LYS A 126 -3.84 2.52 -6.11
C LYS A 126 -3.58 1.51 -7.20
N ILE A 127 -3.63 0.22 -6.88
CA ILE A 127 -3.46 -0.86 -7.83
C ILE A 127 -4.78 -1.63 -7.93
N ILE A 128 -5.20 -1.89 -9.16
CA ILE A 128 -6.29 -2.82 -9.48
C ILE A 128 -5.70 -3.94 -10.31
N TYR A 129 -5.81 -5.17 -9.82
CA TYR A 129 -5.41 -6.35 -10.57
C TYR A 129 -6.65 -7.18 -10.93
N ASP A 130 -6.90 -7.32 -12.22
CA ASP A 130 -7.95 -8.19 -12.76
C ASP A 130 -7.40 -9.60 -12.89
N VAL A 131 -7.85 -10.49 -12.01
CA VAL A 131 -7.36 -11.87 -11.91
C VAL A 131 -7.71 -12.67 -13.17
N ASN A 132 -8.92 -12.47 -13.70
CA ASN A 132 -9.43 -13.23 -14.84
C ASN A 132 -8.68 -12.88 -16.14
N ASN A 133 -8.31 -11.60 -16.29
CA ASN A 133 -7.63 -11.10 -17.49
C ASN A 133 -6.11 -10.95 -17.33
N ASN A 134 -5.58 -11.25 -16.14
CA ASN A 134 -4.17 -11.06 -15.80
C ASN A 134 -3.69 -9.64 -16.15
N LYS A 135 -4.47 -8.64 -15.74
CA LYS A 135 -4.22 -7.24 -16.08
C LYS A 135 -4.06 -6.37 -14.85
N LEU A 136 -2.92 -5.72 -14.74
CA LEU A 136 -2.62 -4.74 -13.71
C LEU A 136 -2.89 -3.33 -14.23
N CYS A 137 -3.57 -2.52 -13.44
CA CYS A 137 -3.73 -1.09 -13.63
C CYS A 137 -3.32 -0.38 -12.34
N ALA A 138 -2.39 0.55 -12.42
CA ALA A 138 -1.93 1.30 -11.27
C ALA A 138 -2.07 2.81 -11.51
N ASN A 139 -2.44 3.53 -10.46
CA ASN A 139 -2.53 4.97 -10.42
C ASN A 139 -1.66 5.51 -9.28
N TYR A 140 -0.86 6.51 -9.57
CA TYR A 140 0.08 7.13 -8.64
C TYR A 140 -0.26 8.60 -8.47
N GLN A 141 -0.25 9.06 -7.23
CA GLN A 141 -0.41 10.46 -6.89
C GLN A 141 0.86 10.94 -6.20
N TYR A 142 1.30 12.14 -6.49
CA TYR A 142 2.52 12.74 -5.96
C TYR A 142 2.24 13.96 -5.06
N ASP A 143 1.05 14.55 -5.15
CA ASP A 143 0.65 15.66 -4.30
C ASP A 143 0.38 15.20 -2.87
N GLU A 144 0.62 16.07 -1.89
CA GLU A 144 0.30 15.83 -0.48
C GLU A 144 -1.22 15.82 -0.26
N ILE A 145 -1.85 14.64 -0.34
CA ILE A 145 -3.31 14.51 -0.21
C ILE A 145 -3.76 14.55 1.26
N TYR A 146 -2.92 14.07 2.20
CA TYR A 146 -3.34 13.83 3.59
C TYR A 146 -2.57 14.56 4.66
N SER A 147 -1.44 15.18 4.36
CA SER A 147 -0.57 15.80 5.36
C SER A 147 -1.26 16.87 6.22
N LYS A 148 -2.40 17.38 5.75
CA LYS A 148 -3.23 18.38 6.43
C LYS A 148 -4.59 17.84 6.91
N THR A 149 -4.85 16.52 6.83
CA THR A 149 -6.11 15.90 7.23
C THR A 149 -5.87 14.83 8.28
N GLU A 150 -6.87 14.60 9.14
CA GLU A 150 -6.85 13.49 10.11
C GLU A 150 -7.18 12.12 9.47
N LYS A 151 -7.42 12.07 8.15
CA LYS A 151 -7.75 10.85 7.43
C LYS A 151 -6.56 9.90 7.39
N CYS A 152 -6.84 8.61 7.56
CA CYS A 152 -5.89 7.51 7.43
C CYS A 152 -6.17 6.69 6.15
N ALA A 153 -5.35 5.66 5.90
CA ALA A 153 -5.53 4.79 4.74
C ALA A 153 -6.89 4.10 4.74
N ASP A 154 -7.38 3.67 5.89
CA ASP A 154 -8.69 3.03 6.01
C ASP A 154 -9.83 3.96 5.55
N ASP A 155 -9.77 5.24 5.91
CA ASP A 155 -10.75 6.24 5.46
C ASP A 155 -10.74 6.40 3.94
N MET A 156 -9.57 6.29 3.33
CA MET A 156 -9.42 6.46 1.88
C MET A 156 -9.85 5.20 1.13
N VAL A 157 -9.61 4.03 1.69
CA VAL A 157 -10.13 2.77 1.18
C VAL A 157 -11.65 2.77 1.24
N GLU A 158 -12.26 3.24 2.32
CA GLU A 158 -13.72 3.39 2.44
C GLU A 158 -14.29 4.32 1.34
N ILE A 159 -13.62 5.43 1.04
CA ILE A 159 -14.01 6.34 -0.05
C ILE A 159 -13.86 5.66 -1.42
N TRP A 160 -12.81 4.90 -1.62
CA TRP A 160 -12.57 4.19 -2.88
C TRP A 160 -13.50 2.99 -3.06
N TYR A 161 -13.94 2.39 -1.95
CA TYR A 161 -14.82 1.25 -1.89
C TYR A 161 -16.28 1.58 -2.30
N GLN A 162 -16.73 2.82 -2.10
CA GLN A 162 -18.06 3.31 -2.46
C GLN A 162 -18.19 3.61 -3.96
#